data_eab09216a8641451c76f40016a3b43f0
#
_entry.id   eab09216a8641451c76f40016a3b43f0
#
_cell.length_a   1.000
_cell.length_b   1.000
_cell.length_c   1.000
_cell.angle_alpha   90.00
_cell.angle_beta   90.00
_cell.angle_gamma   90.00
#
_symmetry.space_group_name_H-M   'P 1'
#
loop_
_entity.id
_entity.type
_entity.pdbx_description
1 polymer ?
#
loop_
_entity_poly.entity_id
_entity_poly.type
_entity_poly.pdbx_seq_one_letter_code
_entity_poly.pdbx_strand_id
1 'polypeptide(L)'
;MNLLYTLALTSVYIFNSHGQYLSVGEDGKPVLSKRPVAMDVTDANETPDKKADRKNFNGTDIKWILKSSANGTYTLGYQDSDAYSTAFVYTQNGTLATSYEEPDATFDSGQWFVSTKAPEQQVVKLDETKEYVQPKFTGDYVDVELKRELYAKEWNSICLPFNVSAEQVVTTWGEGTRVLEFTSTVGNKLILSDRSDIKAGTPYFFQPERVSTDHTYTFTDIETATWVDSGKVPSITKKPIKLTGFYTPTELPARCYVFGDENKLYHLKSSVPADGFRCYFQDLSGSDSQYTWGIDDNTTGIDGTFVKPEAPKVGNIYTVNGQLVRRNSTAAGLAPGVYIMNGIKLIVK
;
A
#
# COMPACT_ATOMS: atom_id res chain seq x y z
N MET A 1 -6.58 15.63 38.57
CA MET A 1 -5.97 16.90 38.15
C MET A 1 -5.99 16.90 36.64
N ASN A 2 -6.71 17.83 36.04
CA ASN A 2 -6.96 17.83 34.59
C ASN A 2 -5.65 18.14 33.87
N LEU A 3 -5.15 17.27 33.02
CA LEU A 3 -3.86 17.36 32.31
C LEU A 3 -3.71 18.71 31.58
N LEU A 4 -4.80 19.27 31.12
CA LEU A 4 -4.88 20.52 30.34
C LEU A 4 -4.76 21.80 31.18
N TYR A 5 -4.89 21.72 32.52
CA TYR A 5 -4.79 22.90 33.38
C TYR A 5 -3.34 23.31 33.71
N THR A 6 -2.35 22.46 33.38
CA THR A 6 -0.95 22.69 33.83
C THR A 6 -0.01 23.07 32.68
N LEU A 7 -0.52 23.22 31.45
CA LEU A 7 0.33 23.23 30.27
C LEU A 7 0.49 24.63 29.64
N ALA A 8 1.52 25.34 30.06
CA ALA A 8 2.10 26.35 29.21
C ALA A 8 2.88 25.66 28.09
N LEU A 9 2.39 25.78 26.82
CA LEU A 9 3.01 25.22 25.60
C LEU A 9 3.38 23.72 25.74
N THR A 10 2.44 22.85 25.48
CA THR A 10 2.71 21.40 25.45
C THR A 10 2.03 20.82 24.24
N SER A 11 2.77 20.01 23.51
CA SER A 11 2.23 19.21 22.44
C SER A 11 1.42 18.04 23.02
N VAL A 12 0.26 17.77 22.45
CA VAL A 12 -0.60 16.63 22.82
C VAL A 12 -0.91 15.78 21.61
N TYR A 13 -1.27 14.52 21.89
CA TYR A 13 -1.82 13.57 20.94
C TYR A 13 -3.27 13.29 21.31
N ILE A 14 -4.16 13.30 20.33
CA ILE A 14 -5.60 13.01 20.51
C ILE A 14 -5.94 11.76 19.72
N PHE A 15 -6.58 10.80 20.39
CA PHE A 15 -6.95 9.52 19.78
C PHE A 15 -8.17 8.93 20.51
N ASN A 16 -8.88 8.00 19.85
CA ASN A 16 -10.00 7.28 20.46
C ASN A 16 -9.64 5.82 20.79
N SER A 17 -10.56 5.11 21.42
CA SER A 17 -10.42 3.69 21.80
C SER A 17 -10.30 2.73 20.62
N HIS A 18 -10.67 3.19 19.40
CA HIS A 18 -10.55 2.44 18.15
C HIS A 18 -9.20 2.62 17.44
N GLY A 19 -8.24 3.33 18.09
CA GLY A 19 -6.91 3.58 17.53
C GLY A 19 -6.91 4.57 16.37
N GLN A 20 -7.94 5.43 16.27
CA GLN A 20 -7.99 6.51 15.30
C GLN A 20 -7.40 7.77 15.91
N TYR A 21 -6.55 8.46 15.15
CA TYR A 21 -5.83 9.65 15.59
C TYR A 21 -6.44 10.91 14.99
N LEU A 22 -6.41 11.98 15.77
CA LEU A 22 -6.91 13.27 15.34
C LEU A 22 -5.74 14.23 15.11
N SER A 23 -5.87 15.04 14.10
CA SER A 23 -4.99 16.16 13.79
C SER A 23 -5.81 17.40 13.43
N VAL A 24 -5.15 18.48 13.14
CA VAL A 24 -5.73 19.75 12.73
C VAL A 24 -5.34 20.02 11.28
N GLY A 25 -6.33 20.21 10.42
CA GLY A 25 -6.13 20.60 9.04
C GLY A 25 -5.62 22.05 8.88
N GLU A 26 -5.29 22.42 7.67
CA GLU A 26 -4.83 23.79 7.35
C GLU A 26 -5.88 24.86 7.68
N ASP A 27 -7.15 24.51 7.62
CA ASP A 27 -8.29 25.37 8.01
C ASP A 27 -8.55 25.40 9.51
N GLY A 28 -7.71 24.74 10.32
CA GLY A 28 -7.83 24.62 11.78
C GLY A 28 -8.89 23.63 12.26
N LYS A 29 -9.61 22.97 11.35
CA LYS A 29 -10.64 21.99 11.68
C LYS A 29 -10.07 20.59 11.92
N PRO A 30 -10.80 19.71 12.64
CA PRO A 30 -10.35 18.36 12.89
C PRO A 30 -10.24 17.54 11.59
N VAL A 31 -9.19 16.75 11.49
CA VAL A 31 -8.97 15.75 10.44
C VAL A 31 -8.50 14.45 11.07
N LEU A 32 -8.83 13.30 10.47
CA LEU A 32 -8.24 12.02 10.88
C LEU A 32 -6.81 11.92 10.36
N SER A 33 -5.94 11.38 11.20
CA SER A 33 -4.57 11.02 10.84
C SER A 33 -4.38 9.51 10.94
N LYS A 34 -3.60 8.94 10.03
CA LYS A 34 -3.18 7.52 10.09
C LYS A 34 -2.21 7.24 11.21
N ARG A 35 -1.55 8.27 11.71
CA ARG A 35 -0.52 8.19 12.76
C ARG A 35 -0.77 9.19 13.86
N PRO A 36 -0.21 8.95 15.07
CA PRO A 36 -0.19 9.94 16.11
C PRO A 36 0.50 11.23 15.62
N VAL A 37 -0.21 12.35 15.70
CA VAL A 37 0.32 13.69 15.36
C VAL A 37 0.35 14.52 16.61
N ALA A 38 1.51 15.10 16.91
CA ALA A 38 1.65 16.07 17.99
C ALA A 38 1.00 17.39 17.58
N MET A 39 0.14 17.90 18.44
CA MET A 39 -0.51 19.20 18.24
C MET A 39 -0.12 20.14 19.37
N ASP A 40 0.38 21.33 19.04
CA ASP A 40 0.70 22.36 20.01
C ASP A 40 -0.60 22.95 20.55
N VAL A 41 -0.71 23.03 21.88
CA VAL A 41 -1.90 23.50 22.60
C VAL A 41 -1.62 24.83 23.23
N THR A 42 -2.45 25.82 22.94
CA THR A 42 -2.45 27.12 23.60
C THR A 42 -3.85 27.46 24.11
N ASP A 43 -3.91 28.28 25.16
CA ASP A 43 -5.19 28.83 25.61
C ASP A 43 -5.76 29.80 24.56
N ALA A 44 -7.05 29.67 24.28
CA ALA A 44 -7.73 30.63 23.42
C ALA A 44 -7.77 32.02 24.13
N ASN A 45 -7.57 33.10 23.35
CA ASN A 45 -7.66 34.47 23.85
C ASN A 45 -9.12 34.81 24.21
N GLU A 46 -9.52 34.43 25.40
CA GLU A 46 -10.87 34.74 25.93
C GLU A 46 -10.83 35.33 27.35
N THR A 47 -11.94 35.92 27.76
CA THR A 47 -12.09 36.49 29.11
C THR A 47 -11.89 35.43 30.20
N PRO A 48 -11.35 35.81 31.38
CA PRO A 48 -10.94 34.88 32.44
C PRO A 48 -11.93 33.81 32.85
N ASP A 49 -13.22 34.09 32.76
CA ASP A 49 -14.28 33.20 33.27
C ASP A 49 -14.62 32.04 32.34
N LYS A 50 -14.08 32.01 31.12
CA LYS A 50 -14.39 30.98 30.10
C LYS A 50 -13.17 30.24 29.55
N LYS A 51 -11.98 30.52 30.10
CA LYS A 51 -10.70 30.00 29.58
C LYS A 51 -10.49 28.49 29.77
N ALA A 52 -11.13 27.90 30.74
CA ALA A 52 -10.77 26.56 31.22
C ALA A 52 -10.99 25.43 30.20
N ASP A 53 -11.93 25.62 29.27
CA ASP A 53 -12.37 24.56 28.35
C ASP A 53 -12.06 24.86 26.87
N ARG A 54 -11.41 25.99 26.58
CA ARG A 54 -11.16 26.41 25.20
C ARG A 54 -9.68 26.49 24.87
N LYS A 55 -9.30 25.85 23.81
CA LYS A 55 -7.91 25.73 23.35
C LYS A 55 -7.81 26.06 21.86
N ASN A 56 -6.65 26.59 21.46
CA ASN A 56 -6.23 26.65 20.06
C ASN A 56 -5.18 25.57 19.84
N PHE A 57 -5.27 24.87 18.71
CA PHE A 57 -4.30 23.88 18.29
C PHE A 57 -3.47 24.42 17.12
N ASN A 58 -2.17 24.18 17.16
CA ASN A 58 -1.21 24.59 16.12
C ASN A 58 -1.30 26.08 15.72
N GLY A 59 -1.69 26.94 16.66
CA GLY A 59 -1.80 28.39 16.43
C GLY A 59 -2.93 28.82 15.52
N THR A 60 -3.92 27.97 15.25
CA THR A 60 -5.11 28.33 14.45
C THR A 60 -6.11 29.16 15.25
N ASP A 61 -6.93 29.96 14.57
CA ASP A 61 -7.96 30.79 15.20
C ASP A 61 -9.22 30.02 15.64
N ILE A 62 -9.33 28.76 15.23
CA ILE A 62 -10.48 27.92 15.60
C ILE A 62 -10.39 27.56 17.08
N LYS A 63 -11.50 27.78 17.77
CA LYS A 63 -11.61 27.48 19.19
C LYS A 63 -12.10 26.06 19.39
N TRP A 64 -11.24 25.24 19.96
CA TRP A 64 -11.57 23.88 20.36
C TRP A 64 -12.10 23.86 21.79
N ILE A 65 -13.14 23.07 21.99
CA ILE A 65 -13.80 22.85 23.27
C ILE A 65 -13.53 21.41 23.68
N LEU A 66 -12.87 21.25 24.82
CA LEU A 66 -12.57 19.96 25.41
C LEU A 66 -13.34 19.84 26.71
N LYS A 67 -14.27 18.89 26.77
CA LYS A 67 -15.01 18.62 28.02
C LYS A 67 -14.60 17.26 28.56
N SER A 68 -14.24 17.21 29.83
CA SER A 68 -13.97 15.96 30.50
C SER A 68 -15.22 15.09 30.53
N SER A 69 -15.07 13.85 30.10
CA SER A 69 -16.09 12.81 30.12
C SER A 69 -15.79 11.79 31.21
N ALA A 70 -16.57 10.73 31.32
CA ALA A 70 -16.29 9.61 32.20
C ALA A 70 -14.98 8.90 31.79
N ASN A 71 -14.37 8.18 32.73
CA ASN A 71 -13.20 7.32 32.48
C ASN A 71 -11.94 8.02 31.95
N GLY A 72 -11.79 9.34 32.18
CA GLY A 72 -10.59 10.09 31.76
C GLY A 72 -10.54 10.42 30.28
N THR A 73 -11.64 10.28 29.56
CA THR A 73 -11.81 10.73 28.18
C THR A 73 -12.35 12.15 28.11
N TYR A 74 -12.42 12.66 26.89
CA TYR A 74 -12.96 13.97 26.56
C TYR A 74 -13.95 13.88 25.43
N THR A 75 -15.00 14.70 25.45
CA THR A 75 -15.72 15.08 24.24
C THR A 75 -15.03 16.30 23.63
N LEU A 76 -14.87 16.28 22.32
CA LEU A 76 -14.21 17.34 21.57
C LEU A 76 -15.21 18.02 20.66
N GLY A 77 -15.20 19.34 20.67
CA GLY A 77 -15.95 20.14 19.74
C GLY A 77 -15.10 21.33 19.25
N TYR A 78 -15.53 21.97 18.20
CA TYR A 78 -14.91 23.19 17.73
C TYR A 78 -15.97 24.24 17.37
N GLN A 79 -15.56 25.52 17.44
CA GLN A 79 -16.33 26.64 16.97
C GLN A 79 -15.55 27.36 15.88
N ASP A 80 -16.15 27.45 14.69
CA ASP A 80 -15.68 28.37 13.67
C ASP A 80 -15.87 29.82 14.15
N SER A 81 -15.04 30.76 13.71
CA SER A 81 -15.05 32.17 14.16
C SER A 81 -16.43 32.81 14.08
N ASP A 82 -17.27 32.37 13.16
CA ASP A 82 -18.58 32.91 12.86
C ASP A 82 -19.76 32.04 13.41
N ALA A 83 -19.44 30.91 14.08
CA ALA A 83 -20.48 30.00 14.57
C ALA A 83 -20.79 30.22 16.06
N TYR A 84 -22.10 30.38 16.37
CA TYR A 84 -22.60 30.42 17.75
C TYR A 84 -22.72 29.03 18.39
N SER A 85 -22.64 27.96 17.60
CA SER A 85 -22.82 26.59 18.06
C SER A 85 -21.54 25.77 17.96
N THR A 86 -21.36 24.84 18.89
CA THR A 86 -20.25 23.92 18.91
C THR A 86 -20.54 22.70 18.04
N ALA A 87 -19.67 22.37 17.11
CA ALA A 87 -19.72 21.11 16.37
C ALA A 87 -18.86 20.07 17.09
N PHE A 88 -19.47 19.08 17.73
CA PHE A 88 -18.79 17.98 18.38
C PHE A 88 -18.32 16.94 17.37
N VAL A 89 -17.13 16.40 17.61
CA VAL A 89 -16.41 15.51 16.68
C VAL A 89 -16.51 14.06 17.13
N TYR A 90 -16.89 13.20 16.22
CA TYR A 90 -16.90 11.74 16.43
C TYR A 90 -16.48 11.02 15.13
N THR A 91 -16.28 9.71 15.22
CA THR A 91 -15.98 8.90 14.04
C THR A 91 -17.16 8.01 13.68
N GLN A 92 -17.43 7.90 12.39
CA GLN A 92 -18.47 7.04 11.84
C GLN A 92 -17.97 6.34 10.58
N ASN A 93 -17.98 5.01 10.57
CA ASN A 93 -17.49 4.21 9.45
C ASN A 93 -16.05 4.60 8.99
N GLY A 94 -15.16 4.84 9.95
CA GLY A 94 -13.77 5.22 9.66
C GLY A 94 -13.57 6.66 9.18
N THR A 95 -14.60 7.50 9.19
CA THR A 95 -14.53 8.91 8.79
C THR A 95 -14.92 9.83 9.93
N LEU A 96 -14.43 11.08 9.91
CA LEU A 96 -14.89 12.11 10.83
C LEU A 96 -16.32 12.55 10.47
N ALA A 97 -17.12 12.69 11.51
CA ALA A 97 -18.44 13.28 11.47
C ALA A 97 -18.58 14.31 12.59
N THR A 98 -19.55 15.19 12.47
CA THR A 98 -19.86 16.21 13.48
C THR A 98 -21.33 16.21 13.83
N SER A 99 -21.65 16.56 15.09
CA SER A 99 -23.01 16.76 15.60
C SER A 99 -23.06 18.03 16.43
N TYR A 100 -24.17 18.71 16.44
CA TYR A 100 -24.42 19.81 17.39
C TYR A 100 -24.86 19.30 18.77
N GLU A 101 -25.15 18.03 18.89
CA GLU A 101 -25.40 17.37 20.17
C GLU A 101 -24.09 16.80 20.70
N GLU A 102 -23.81 17.03 21.97
CA GLU A 102 -22.61 16.50 22.63
C GLU A 102 -22.75 14.99 22.79
N PRO A 103 -21.72 14.20 22.34
CA PRO A 103 -21.71 12.76 22.55
C PRO A 103 -21.72 12.41 24.04
N ASP A 104 -22.61 11.52 24.46
CA ASP A 104 -22.58 11.03 25.83
C ASP A 104 -21.41 10.09 26.09
N ALA A 105 -21.11 9.79 27.37
CA ALA A 105 -19.96 9.00 27.79
C ALA A 105 -19.99 7.53 27.32
N THR A 106 -21.12 7.04 26.84
CA THR A 106 -21.31 5.66 26.34
C THR A 106 -21.09 5.57 24.83
N PHE A 107 -20.98 6.69 24.13
CA PHE A 107 -20.73 6.76 22.70
C PHE A 107 -19.21 6.74 22.42
N ASP A 108 -18.60 5.56 22.38
CA ASP A 108 -17.16 5.36 22.27
C ASP A 108 -16.52 6.14 21.11
N SER A 109 -17.19 6.21 19.96
CA SER A 109 -16.69 6.92 18.78
C SER A 109 -16.60 8.45 18.96
N GLY A 110 -17.25 9.01 19.97
CA GLY A 110 -17.20 10.42 20.35
C GLY A 110 -16.34 10.69 21.59
N GLN A 111 -15.67 9.65 22.13
CA GLN A 111 -14.80 9.77 23.30
C GLN A 111 -13.35 9.74 22.90
N TRP A 112 -12.59 10.76 23.32
CA TRP A 112 -11.20 10.97 22.93
C TRP A 112 -10.27 10.96 24.13
N PHE A 113 -9.12 10.34 23.98
CA PHE A 113 -8.01 10.44 24.92
C PHE A 113 -7.10 11.59 24.52
N VAL A 114 -6.57 12.29 25.51
CA VAL A 114 -5.55 13.34 25.32
C VAL A 114 -4.31 12.92 26.10
N SER A 115 -3.18 12.79 25.42
CA SER A 115 -1.92 12.34 25.99
C SER A 115 -0.77 13.24 25.57
N THR A 116 0.19 13.44 26.48
CA THR A 116 1.48 14.09 26.16
C THR A 116 2.52 13.12 25.60
N LYS A 117 2.23 11.81 25.65
CA LYS A 117 3.07 10.75 25.08
C LYS A 117 2.40 10.19 23.83
N ALA A 118 3.17 10.07 22.75
CA ALA A 118 2.67 9.44 21.53
C ALA A 118 2.18 8.01 21.81
N PRO A 119 0.98 7.64 21.37
CA PRO A 119 0.58 6.23 21.33
C PRO A 119 1.52 5.42 20.45
N GLU A 120 1.78 4.19 20.83
CA GLU A 120 2.61 3.28 20.04
C GLU A 120 1.82 2.76 18.84
N GLN A 121 2.41 2.90 17.64
CA GLN A 121 1.87 2.28 16.43
C GLN A 121 2.10 0.78 16.48
N GLN A 122 1.07 -0.01 16.21
CA GLN A 122 1.21 -1.46 16.14
C GLN A 122 2.08 -1.85 14.94
N VAL A 123 3.09 -2.70 15.18
CA VAL A 123 3.92 -3.31 14.13
C VAL A 123 3.60 -4.79 14.02
N VAL A 124 3.14 -5.21 12.84
CA VAL A 124 2.90 -6.62 12.51
C VAL A 124 4.15 -7.19 11.86
N LYS A 125 4.71 -8.23 12.46
CA LYS A 125 5.90 -8.90 11.94
C LYS A 125 5.51 -10.18 11.20
N LEU A 126 5.89 -10.26 9.93
CA LEU A 126 5.68 -11.39 9.04
C LEU A 126 7.04 -11.98 8.66
N ASP A 127 7.17 -13.30 8.72
CA ASP A 127 8.39 -14.02 8.38
C ASP A 127 8.02 -15.17 7.44
N GLU A 128 8.59 -15.19 6.22
CA GLU A 128 8.25 -16.20 5.20
C GLU A 128 8.58 -17.64 5.64
N THR A 129 9.48 -17.81 6.63
CA THR A 129 9.86 -19.14 7.16
C THR A 129 8.93 -19.64 8.26
N LYS A 130 7.96 -18.82 8.68
CA LYS A 130 7.03 -19.13 9.78
C LYS A 130 5.62 -19.38 9.28
N GLU A 131 4.87 -20.15 10.07
CA GLU A 131 3.43 -20.26 9.86
C GLU A 131 2.78 -18.88 9.98
N TYR A 132 1.96 -18.53 9.00
CA TYR A 132 1.20 -17.29 9.03
C TYR A 132 -0.03 -17.43 9.92
N VAL A 133 -0.12 -16.57 10.92
CA VAL A 133 -1.29 -16.44 11.80
C VAL A 133 -1.90 -15.07 11.58
N GLN A 134 -3.23 -15.02 11.40
CA GLN A 134 -3.96 -13.77 11.25
C GLN A 134 -3.68 -12.83 12.44
N PRO A 135 -3.14 -11.62 12.21
CA PRO A 135 -2.90 -10.67 13.28
C PRO A 135 -4.21 -10.21 13.94
N LYS A 136 -4.13 -9.88 15.23
CA LYS A 136 -5.19 -9.12 15.91
C LYS A 136 -4.81 -7.65 15.84
N PHE A 137 -5.71 -6.84 15.31
CA PHE A 137 -5.49 -5.41 15.14
C PHE A 137 -6.07 -4.63 16.31
N THR A 138 -5.37 -3.56 16.70
CA THR A 138 -5.77 -2.62 17.75
C THR A 138 -6.18 -1.26 17.21
N GLY A 139 -6.06 -1.06 15.88
CA GLY A 139 -6.41 0.18 15.21
C GLY A 139 -6.67 -0.02 13.73
N ASP A 140 -7.05 1.06 13.05
CA ASP A 140 -7.39 1.06 11.63
C ASP A 140 -6.16 0.93 10.72
N TYR A 141 -4.97 1.30 11.23
CA TYR A 141 -3.71 1.25 10.51
C TYR A 141 -2.62 0.60 11.36
N VAL A 142 -1.77 -0.17 10.70
CA VAL A 142 -0.59 -0.82 11.31
C VAL A 142 0.62 -0.66 10.41
N ASP A 143 1.81 -0.76 10.98
CA ASP A 143 3.03 -0.96 10.20
C ASP A 143 3.29 -2.46 10.04
N VAL A 144 3.91 -2.83 8.93
CA VAL A 144 4.26 -4.23 8.66
C VAL A 144 5.76 -4.33 8.41
N GLU A 145 6.41 -5.25 9.10
CA GLU A 145 7.76 -5.70 8.81
C GLU A 145 7.66 -7.10 8.18
N LEU A 146 7.97 -7.20 6.88
CA LEU A 146 8.01 -8.47 6.15
C LEU A 146 9.46 -8.93 6.01
N LYS A 147 9.81 -10.03 6.64
CA LYS A 147 11.10 -10.70 6.46
C LYS A 147 10.99 -11.72 5.35
N ARG A 148 11.70 -11.48 4.24
CA ARG A 148 11.62 -12.29 3.05
C ARG A 148 12.86 -12.17 2.16
N GLU A 149 13.35 -13.30 1.67
CA GLU A 149 14.42 -13.32 0.66
C GLU A 149 13.89 -12.99 -0.73
N LEU A 150 14.45 -11.96 -1.34
CA LEU A 150 14.14 -11.48 -2.68
C LEU A 150 15.42 -11.27 -3.49
N TYR A 151 15.28 -11.42 -4.81
CA TYR A 151 16.39 -11.23 -5.76
C TYR A 151 16.10 -9.98 -6.60
N ALA A 152 17.02 -8.99 -6.53
CA ALA A 152 16.90 -7.74 -7.30
C ALA A 152 16.99 -8.01 -8.79
N LYS A 153 16.15 -7.33 -9.58
CA LYS A 153 16.10 -7.42 -11.05
C LYS A 153 15.75 -8.80 -11.60
N GLU A 154 15.25 -9.69 -10.72
CA GLU A 154 14.71 -10.99 -11.09
C GLU A 154 13.22 -11.09 -10.74
N TRP A 155 12.50 -11.98 -11.44
CA TRP A 155 11.09 -12.21 -11.16
C TRP A 155 10.92 -13.06 -9.91
N ASN A 156 10.34 -12.46 -8.90
CA ASN A 156 9.94 -13.09 -7.66
C ASN A 156 8.42 -13.28 -7.65
N SER A 157 7.92 -14.39 -7.10
CA SER A 157 6.49 -14.55 -6.85
C SER A 157 6.11 -13.85 -5.54
N ILE A 158 4.92 -13.27 -5.42
CA ILE A 158 4.45 -12.63 -4.19
C ILE A 158 2.94 -12.79 -4.02
N CYS A 159 2.52 -13.04 -2.78
CA CYS A 159 1.14 -13.00 -2.36
C CYS A 159 1.07 -12.50 -0.93
N LEU A 160 0.47 -11.33 -0.70
CA LEU A 160 0.41 -10.69 0.61
C LEU A 160 -1.02 -10.66 1.14
N PRO A 161 -1.22 -10.74 2.47
CA PRO A 161 -2.55 -10.63 3.07
C PRO A 161 -3.02 -9.18 3.20
N PHE A 162 -2.22 -8.19 2.81
CA PHE A 162 -2.49 -6.75 2.88
C PHE A 162 -2.19 -6.06 1.56
N ASN A 163 -2.78 -4.89 1.36
CA ASN A 163 -2.51 -4.06 0.18
C ASN A 163 -1.16 -3.35 0.28
N VAL A 164 -0.46 -3.23 -0.84
CA VAL A 164 0.72 -2.36 -1.00
C VAL A 164 0.41 -1.37 -2.12
N SER A 165 0.40 -0.09 -1.79
CA SER A 165 0.12 0.97 -2.77
C SER A 165 1.26 1.13 -3.78
N ALA A 166 1.00 1.78 -4.90
CA ALA A 166 2.02 2.08 -5.90
C ALA A 166 3.19 2.89 -5.32
N GLU A 167 2.91 3.82 -4.42
CA GLU A 167 3.92 4.60 -3.71
C GLU A 167 4.78 3.71 -2.80
N GLN A 168 4.15 2.79 -2.06
CA GLN A 168 4.85 1.84 -1.20
C GLN A 168 5.69 0.86 -2.00
N VAL A 169 5.24 0.40 -3.18
CA VAL A 169 6.03 -0.44 -4.09
C VAL A 169 7.34 0.29 -4.47
N VAL A 170 7.23 1.55 -4.89
CA VAL A 170 8.40 2.36 -5.27
C VAL A 170 9.30 2.66 -4.07
N THR A 171 8.73 3.05 -2.95
CA THR A 171 9.49 3.40 -1.73
C THR A 171 10.27 2.19 -1.20
N THR A 172 9.65 1.02 -1.20
CA THR A 172 10.24 -0.21 -0.63
C THR A 172 11.27 -0.82 -1.57
N TRP A 173 10.92 -0.99 -2.85
CA TRP A 173 11.72 -1.79 -3.80
C TRP A 173 12.38 -0.99 -4.91
N GLY A 174 12.12 0.32 -5.02
CA GLY A 174 12.74 1.22 -6.00
C GLY A 174 11.83 1.55 -7.18
N GLU A 175 12.10 2.69 -7.84
CA GLU A 175 11.28 3.27 -8.92
C GLU A 175 11.18 2.37 -10.17
N GLY A 176 12.17 1.50 -10.42
CA GLY A 176 12.16 0.55 -11.54
C GLY A 176 11.40 -0.76 -11.28
N THR A 177 10.79 -0.92 -10.10
CA THR A 177 10.08 -2.14 -9.72
C THR A 177 8.88 -2.38 -10.63
N ARG A 178 8.77 -3.60 -11.16
CA ARG A 178 7.63 -4.05 -11.96
C ARG A 178 6.77 -5.04 -11.18
N VAL A 179 5.46 -4.96 -11.32
CA VAL A 179 4.49 -5.91 -10.75
C VAL A 179 3.63 -6.45 -11.89
N LEU A 180 3.44 -7.77 -11.95
CA LEU A 180 2.67 -8.45 -13.00
C LEU A 180 1.56 -9.30 -12.39
N GLU A 181 0.35 -9.14 -12.91
CA GLU A 181 -0.82 -9.95 -12.59
C GLU A 181 -1.08 -10.97 -13.72
N PHE A 182 -1.42 -12.20 -13.37
CA PHE A 182 -1.85 -13.21 -14.33
C PHE A 182 -3.25 -12.91 -14.86
N THR A 183 -3.37 -12.64 -16.17
CA THR A 183 -4.61 -12.18 -16.79
C THR A 183 -5.26 -13.19 -17.71
N SER A 184 -4.49 -14.00 -18.44
CA SER A 184 -5.04 -15.00 -19.37
C SER A 184 -4.03 -16.09 -19.74
N THR A 185 -4.52 -17.08 -20.49
CA THR A 185 -3.69 -18.12 -21.13
C THR A 185 -4.06 -18.19 -22.60
N VAL A 186 -3.08 -18.12 -23.49
CA VAL A 186 -3.27 -18.24 -24.94
C VAL A 186 -2.42 -19.39 -25.45
N GLY A 187 -3.06 -20.50 -25.83
CA GLY A 187 -2.36 -21.76 -26.09
C GLY A 187 -1.54 -22.18 -24.86
N ASN A 188 -0.26 -22.38 -25.03
CA ASN A 188 0.67 -22.71 -23.94
C ASN A 188 1.43 -21.45 -23.41
N LYS A 189 0.92 -20.24 -23.65
CA LYS A 189 1.52 -19.02 -23.16
C LYS A 189 0.71 -18.42 -22.02
N LEU A 190 1.35 -18.19 -20.87
CA LEU A 190 0.80 -17.47 -19.72
C LEU A 190 0.95 -15.97 -19.96
N ILE A 191 -0.14 -15.24 -19.92
CA ILE A 191 -0.15 -13.80 -20.17
C ILE A 191 -0.25 -13.07 -18.84
N LEU A 192 0.69 -12.17 -18.60
CA LEU A 192 0.81 -11.33 -17.43
C LEU A 192 0.69 -9.87 -17.84
N SER A 193 0.02 -9.05 -17.04
CA SER A 193 -0.16 -7.61 -17.30
C SER A 193 0.44 -6.77 -16.18
N ASP A 194 1.03 -5.63 -16.54
CA ASP A 194 1.62 -4.70 -15.59
C ASP A 194 0.57 -4.14 -14.61
N ARG A 195 0.99 -4.00 -13.36
CA ARG A 195 0.29 -3.33 -12.27
C ARG A 195 1.25 -2.36 -11.57
N SER A 196 0.68 -1.37 -10.90
CA SER A 196 1.47 -0.44 -10.08
C SER A 196 1.43 -0.79 -8.59
N ASP A 197 0.42 -1.56 -8.16
CA ASP A 197 0.14 -1.89 -6.76
C ASP A 197 -0.02 -3.41 -6.56
N ILE A 198 -0.06 -3.85 -5.30
CA ILE A 198 -0.32 -5.24 -4.91
C ILE A 198 -1.58 -5.25 -4.06
N LYS A 199 -2.60 -5.99 -4.50
CA LYS A 199 -3.84 -6.18 -3.74
C LYS A 199 -3.74 -7.36 -2.78
N ALA A 200 -4.29 -7.18 -1.59
CA ALA A 200 -4.39 -8.23 -0.59
C ALA A 200 -5.06 -9.49 -1.16
N GLY A 201 -4.48 -10.65 -0.87
CA GLY A 201 -5.03 -11.93 -1.31
C GLY A 201 -4.96 -12.19 -2.81
N THR A 202 -4.16 -11.42 -3.54
CA THR A 202 -3.97 -11.64 -4.97
C THR A 202 -2.52 -12.04 -5.24
N PRO A 203 -2.27 -13.15 -5.92
CA PRO A 203 -0.92 -13.58 -6.26
C PRO A 203 -0.39 -12.80 -7.48
N TYR A 204 0.85 -12.34 -7.37
CA TYR A 204 1.58 -11.60 -8.40
C TYR A 204 2.97 -12.15 -8.63
N PHE A 205 3.59 -11.72 -9.71
CA PHE A 205 5.03 -11.74 -9.90
C PHE A 205 5.55 -10.31 -9.89
N PHE A 206 6.73 -10.10 -9.32
CA PHE A 206 7.31 -8.77 -9.30
C PHE A 206 8.83 -8.83 -9.46
N GLN A 207 9.38 -7.78 -10.01
CA GLN A 207 10.81 -7.63 -10.25
C GLN A 207 11.26 -6.38 -9.51
N PRO A 208 11.77 -6.51 -8.26
CA PRO A 208 12.23 -5.37 -7.48
C PRO A 208 13.48 -4.76 -8.10
N GLU A 209 13.57 -3.43 -8.17
CA GLU A 209 14.78 -2.74 -8.61
C GLU A 209 15.91 -2.89 -7.58
N ARG A 210 15.56 -2.91 -6.30
CA ARG A 210 16.48 -3.11 -5.18
C ARG A 210 15.88 -4.02 -4.12
N VAL A 211 16.74 -4.64 -3.32
CA VAL A 211 16.37 -5.48 -2.18
C VAL A 211 17.11 -5.01 -0.92
N SER A 212 16.53 -5.28 0.24
CA SER A 212 17.17 -5.03 1.52
C SER A 212 18.25 -6.08 1.81
N THR A 213 19.36 -5.66 2.40
CA THR A 213 20.47 -6.55 2.75
C THR A 213 20.18 -7.45 3.95
N ASP A 214 19.24 -7.07 4.80
CA ASP A 214 18.76 -7.84 5.96
C ASP A 214 17.47 -8.61 5.64
N HIS A 215 17.01 -8.55 4.37
CA HIS A 215 15.79 -9.17 3.88
C HIS A 215 14.50 -8.72 4.61
N THR A 216 14.54 -7.56 5.25
CA THR A 216 13.37 -6.96 5.93
C THR A 216 12.83 -5.78 5.13
N TYR A 217 11.53 -5.78 4.89
CA TYR A 217 10.81 -4.76 4.14
C TYR A 217 9.73 -4.16 5.02
N THR A 218 9.72 -2.84 5.16
CA THR A 218 8.77 -2.12 5.99
C THR A 218 7.71 -1.43 5.14
N PHE A 219 6.46 -1.64 5.49
CA PHE A 219 5.30 -0.98 4.92
C PHE A 219 4.59 -0.22 6.02
N THR A 220 4.38 1.06 5.82
CA THR A 220 3.74 1.92 6.80
C THR A 220 2.30 2.18 6.45
N ASP A 221 1.47 2.43 7.48
CA ASP A 221 0.07 2.83 7.31
C ASP A 221 -0.77 1.82 6.52
N ILE A 222 -0.56 0.54 6.78
CA ILE A 222 -1.37 -0.53 6.18
C ILE A 222 -2.75 -0.55 6.83
N GLU A 223 -3.78 -0.40 6.00
CA GLU A 223 -5.18 -0.39 6.42
C GLU A 223 -5.64 -1.79 6.82
N THR A 224 -6.05 -1.95 8.09
CA THR A 224 -6.43 -3.26 8.66
C THR A 224 -7.72 -3.81 8.07
N ALA A 225 -8.66 -2.95 7.67
CA ALA A 225 -9.92 -3.35 7.03
C ALA A 225 -9.73 -4.06 5.67
N THR A 226 -8.59 -3.86 5.01
CA THR A 226 -8.25 -4.49 3.72
C THR A 226 -7.51 -5.82 3.87
N TRP A 227 -7.21 -6.22 5.09
CA TRP A 227 -6.45 -7.44 5.37
C TRP A 227 -7.28 -8.69 5.07
N VAL A 228 -6.70 -9.62 4.34
CA VAL A 228 -7.40 -10.85 3.93
C VAL A 228 -7.22 -11.95 4.97
N ASP A 229 -8.31 -12.62 5.30
CA ASP A 229 -8.33 -13.76 6.21
C ASP A 229 -7.39 -14.89 5.75
N SER A 230 -6.60 -15.41 6.70
CA SER A 230 -5.69 -16.54 6.50
C SER A 230 -6.36 -17.84 6.04
N GLY A 231 -7.66 -18.01 6.30
CA GLY A 231 -8.44 -19.18 5.91
C GLY A 231 -8.78 -19.25 4.42
N LYS A 232 -8.56 -18.16 3.66
CA LYS A 232 -8.80 -18.16 2.22
C LYS A 232 -7.52 -18.42 1.45
N VAL A 233 -7.52 -19.45 0.60
CA VAL A 233 -6.41 -19.71 -0.35
C VAL A 233 -6.51 -18.72 -1.51
N PRO A 234 -5.56 -17.78 -1.64
CA PRO A 234 -5.57 -16.82 -2.74
C PRO A 234 -5.39 -17.52 -4.08
N SER A 235 -6.25 -17.24 -5.06
CA SER A 235 -6.03 -17.82 -6.38
C SER A 235 -6.69 -17.03 -7.51
N ILE A 236 -6.08 -17.10 -8.69
CA ILE A 236 -6.60 -16.61 -9.97
C ILE A 236 -6.71 -17.80 -10.90
N THR A 237 -7.90 -18.07 -11.45
CA THR A 237 -8.11 -19.17 -12.40
C THR A 237 -8.43 -18.60 -13.78
N LYS A 238 -7.60 -18.93 -14.76
CA LYS A 238 -7.79 -18.67 -16.19
C LYS A 238 -7.59 -19.99 -16.90
N LYS A 239 -8.67 -20.78 -17.02
CA LYS A 239 -8.60 -22.15 -17.55
C LYS A 239 -7.76 -22.27 -18.80
N PRO A 240 -6.86 -23.28 -18.90
CA PRO A 240 -6.71 -24.40 -17.98
C PRO A 240 -5.82 -24.11 -16.75
N ILE A 241 -5.28 -22.93 -16.59
CA ILE A 241 -4.29 -22.56 -15.57
C ILE A 241 -4.93 -21.93 -14.34
N LYS A 242 -4.43 -22.33 -13.17
CA LYS A 242 -4.68 -21.71 -11.88
C LYS A 242 -3.37 -21.19 -11.29
N LEU A 243 -3.32 -19.91 -10.91
CA LEU A 243 -2.25 -19.33 -10.09
C LEU A 243 -2.73 -19.37 -8.64
N THR A 244 -2.00 -20.06 -7.77
CA THR A 244 -2.34 -20.24 -6.35
C THR A 244 -1.30 -19.53 -5.49
N GLY A 245 -1.75 -18.63 -4.61
CA GLY A 245 -0.93 -17.98 -3.60
C GLY A 245 -1.01 -18.72 -2.27
N PHE A 246 -0.04 -18.51 -1.40
CA PHE A 246 0.01 -19.03 -0.04
C PHE A 246 0.82 -18.12 0.87
N TYR A 247 0.47 -18.12 2.16
CA TYR A 247 1.12 -17.25 3.16
C TYR A 247 2.06 -18.02 4.08
N THR A 248 1.81 -19.32 4.28
CA THR A 248 2.55 -20.22 5.17
C THR A 248 3.51 -21.07 4.35
N PRO A 249 4.71 -21.42 4.85
CA PRO A 249 5.58 -22.41 4.21
C PRO A 249 4.81 -23.67 3.83
N THR A 250 4.99 -24.13 2.61
CA THR A 250 4.21 -25.26 2.06
C THR A 250 5.01 -26.12 1.12
N GLU A 251 4.58 -27.35 0.93
CA GLU A 251 5.08 -28.24 -0.13
C GLU A 251 4.38 -27.92 -1.45
N LEU A 252 5.14 -27.38 -2.41
CA LEU A 252 4.61 -27.19 -3.76
C LEU A 252 4.35 -28.55 -4.42
N PRO A 253 3.20 -28.75 -5.07
CA PRO A 253 2.91 -30.02 -5.72
C PRO A 253 3.85 -30.28 -6.91
N ALA A 254 4.14 -31.55 -7.17
CA ALA A 254 4.74 -31.94 -8.44
C ALA A 254 3.89 -31.44 -9.62
N ARG A 255 4.52 -31.17 -10.76
CA ARG A 255 3.89 -30.72 -12.01
C ARG A 255 3.30 -29.29 -11.93
N CYS A 256 3.67 -28.51 -10.92
CA CYS A 256 3.39 -27.08 -10.93
C CYS A 256 4.53 -26.30 -11.61
N TYR A 257 4.28 -25.00 -11.86
CA TYR A 257 5.23 -24.13 -12.53
C TYR A 257 5.58 -22.97 -11.61
N VAL A 258 6.88 -22.68 -11.52
CA VAL A 258 7.42 -21.59 -10.71
C VAL A 258 8.43 -20.77 -11.53
N PHE A 259 8.57 -19.50 -11.21
CA PHE A 259 9.70 -18.73 -11.69
C PHE A 259 10.94 -19.09 -10.87
N GLY A 260 12.06 -19.22 -11.55
CA GLY A 260 13.35 -19.46 -10.95
C GLY A 260 14.42 -18.65 -11.67
N ASP A 261 15.67 -19.12 -11.58
CA ASP A 261 16.84 -18.41 -12.10
C ASP A 261 16.69 -17.98 -13.56
N GLU A 262 17.33 -16.87 -13.90
CA GLU A 262 17.32 -16.29 -15.25
C GLU A 262 15.91 -15.95 -15.76
N ASN A 263 14.96 -15.68 -14.85
CA ASN A 263 13.57 -15.35 -15.20
C ASN A 263 12.85 -16.44 -16.02
N LYS A 264 13.24 -17.70 -15.86
CA LYS A 264 12.64 -18.84 -16.55
C LYS A 264 11.51 -19.44 -15.74
N LEU A 265 10.50 -19.98 -16.46
CA LEU A 265 9.43 -20.76 -15.88
C LEU A 265 9.84 -22.23 -15.81
N TYR A 266 9.93 -22.78 -14.60
CA TYR A 266 10.30 -24.16 -14.34
C TYR A 266 9.09 -25.04 -14.08
N HIS A 267 9.04 -26.21 -14.68
CA HIS A 267 8.06 -27.26 -14.43
C HIS A 267 8.63 -28.25 -13.41
N LEU A 268 8.06 -28.32 -12.21
CA LEU A 268 8.56 -29.16 -11.14
C LEU A 268 8.25 -30.63 -11.40
N LYS A 269 9.26 -31.51 -11.34
CA LYS A 269 9.11 -32.95 -11.51
C LYS A 269 8.66 -33.68 -10.23
N SER A 270 8.95 -33.11 -9.07
CA SER A 270 8.59 -33.60 -7.74
C SER A 270 8.12 -32.46 -6.87
N SER A 271 7.48 -32.77 -5.73
CA SER A 271 7.18 -31.75 -4.73
C SER A 271 8.46 -31.16 -4.17
N VAL A 272 8.42 -29.86 -3.84
CA VAL A 272 9.53 -29.13 -3.22
C VAL A 272 9.00 -28.20 -2.14
N PRO A 273 9.71 -28.03 -1.01
CA PRO A 273 9.34 -27.05 0.01
C PRO A 273 9.51 -25.63 -0.53
N ALA A 274 8.64 -24.74 -0.12
CA ALA A 274 8.72 -23.31 -0.40
C ALA A 274 8.30 -22.50 0.82
N ASP A 275 8.99 -21.40 1.05
CA ASP A 275 8.65 -20.42 2.08
C ASP A 275 7.37 -19.67 1.73
N GLY A 276 6.77 -19.04 2.74
CA GLY A 276 5.48 -18.36 2.62
C GLY A 276 5.46 -17.10 1.73
N PHE A 277 4.28 -16.50 1.59
CA PHE A 277 4.01 -15.27 0.83
C PHE A 277 4.37 -15.36 -0.66
N ARG A 278 4.23 -16.55 -1.26
CA ARG A 278 4.57 -16.85 -2.65
C ARG A 278 3.36 -17.34 -3.44
N CYS A 279 3.57 -17.67 -4.70
CA CYS A 279 2.57 -18.31 -5.56
C CYS A 279 3.22 -19.23 -6.59
N TYR A 280 2.40 -20.12 -7.16
CA TYR A 280 2.78 -21.04 -8.23
C TYR A 280 1.63 -21.25 -9.20
N PHE A 281 1.94 -21.61 -10.45
CA PHE A 281 0.94 -22.03 -11.43
C PHE A 281 0.71 -23.54 -11.39
N GLN A 282 -0.55 -23.92 -11.68
CA GLN A 282 -0.97 -25.31 -11.83
C GLN A 282 -1.81 -25.48 -13.10
N ASP A 283 -1.49 -26.48 -13.90
CA ASP A 283 -2.32 -26.90 -15.03
C ASP A 283 -3.43 -27.83 -14.55
N LEU A 284 -4.67 -27.37 -14.65
CA LEU A 284 -5.87 -28.12 -14.24
C LEU A 284 -6.30 -29.16 -15.28
N SER A 285 -5.74 -29.13 -16.49
CA SER A 285 -6.04 -30.15 -17.53
C SER A 285 -5.36 -31.49 -17.25
N GLY A 286 -4.37 -31.49 -16.35
CA GLY A 286 -3.57 -32.68 -16.05
C GLY A 286 -2.55 -33.03 -17.15
N SER A 287 -2.37 -32.16 -18.16
CA SER A 287 -1.37 -32.34 -19.19
C SER A 287 0.04 -32.02 -18.65
N ASP A 288 1.08 -32.55 -19.30
CA ASP A 288 2.48 -32.21 -19.06
C ASP A 288 2.96 -31.14 -20.07
N SER A 289 2.11 -30.17 -20.36
CA SER A 289 2.40 -29.13 -21.35
C SER A 289 3.58 -28.27 -20.90
N GLN A 290 4.44 -27.92 -21.86
CA GLN A 290 5.45 -26.89 -21.63
C GLN A 290 4.77 -25.52 -21.79
N TYR A 291 4.78 -24.73 -20.73
CA TYR A 291 4.27 -23.35 -20.76
C TYR A 291 5.40 -22.36 -20.93
N THR A 292 5.15 -21.32 -21.68
CA THR A 292 5.94 -20.09 -21.74
C THR A 292 5.16 -18.95 -21.11
N TRP A 293 5.76 -17.81 -20.94
CA TRP A 293 5.08 -16.64 -20.42
C TRP A 293 5.39 -15.40 -21.24
N GLY A 294 4.57 -14.37 -21.10
CA GLY A 294 4.80 -13.07 -21.73
C GLY A 294 3.95 -11.99 -21.07
N ILE A 295 4.33 -10.76 -21.29
CA ILE A 295 3.64 -9.59 -20.80
C ILE A 295 2.65 -9.16 -21.86
N ASP A 296 1.41 -8.87 -21.45
CA ASP A 296 0.41 -8.24 -22.30
C ASP A 296 0.74 -6.76 -22.40
N ASP A 297 1.55 -6.43 -23.38
CA ASP A 297 1.70 -5.06 -23.79
C ASP A 297 0.42 -4.70 -24.55
N ASN A 298 -0.54 -4.01 -23.93
CA ASN A 298 -1.76 -3.46 -24.55
C ASN A 298 -1.45 -2.47 -25.69
N THR A 299 -0.33 -2.63 -26.34
CA THR A 299 0.07 -1.98 -27.58
C THR A 299 0.04 -3.02 -28.68
N THR A 300 -1.08 -3.09 -29.40
CA THR A 300 -1.26 -3.66 -30.76
C THR A 300 -0.12 -4.55 -31.27
N GLY A 301 -0.34 -5.86 -31.12
CA GLY A 301 0.17 -6.95 -31.93
C GLY A 301 1.56 -6.82 -32.55
N ILE A 302 2.60 -7.20 -31.82
CA ILE A 302 3.77 -7.91 -32.38
C ILE A 302 4.24 -8.89 -31.31
N ASP A 303 4.29 -10.16 -31.65
CA ASP A 303 4.87 -11.25 -30.87
C ASP A 303 6.32 -10.93 -30.49
N GLY A 304 6.59 -10.59 -29.24
CA GLY A 304 7.93 -10.27 -28.76
C GLY A 304 8.39 -11.26 -27.68
N THR A 305 9.21 -12.23 -28.05
CA THR A 305 10.19 -12.79 -27.13
C THR A 305 11.02 -11.63 -26.57
N PHE A 306 10.87 -11.31 -25.27
CA PHE A 306 11.75 -10.33 -24.62
C PHE A 306 13.17 -10.90 -24.47
N VAL A 307 13.93 -10.77 -25.55
CA VAL A 307 15.33 -10.40 -25.41
C VAL A 307 15.29 -8.89 -25.17
N LYS A 308 15.83 -8.39 -24.05
CA LYS A 308 16.06 -6.94 -23.86
C LYS A 308 16.86 -6.49 -25.08
N PRO A 309 16.27 -5.76 -26.06
CA PRO A 309 17.09 -5.31 -27.17
C PRO A 309 17.99 -4.23 -26.58
N GLU A 310 19.29 -4.39 -26.66
CA GLU A 310 20.14 -3.20 -26.74
C GLU A 310 19.50 -2.30 -27.79
N ALA A 311 19.08 -1.11 -27.37
CA ALA A 311 18.45 -0.16 -28.29
C ALA A 311 19.40 -0.03 -29.49
N PRO A 312 18.93 -0.27 -30.71
CA PRO A 312 19.82 -0.29 -31.87
C PRO A 312 20.53 1.05 -31.90
N LYS A 313 21.86 1.02 -31.82
CA LYS A 313 22.68 2.24 -31.73
C LYS A 313 22.51 3.12 -32.97
N VAL A 314 22.08 2.53 -34.10
CA VAL A 314 21.84 3.22 -35.38
C VAL A 314 20.76 2.49 -36.18
N GLY A 315 19.84 3.24 -36.78
CA GLY A 315 18.77 2.68 -37.64
C GLY A 315 17.91 3.74 -38.28
N ASN A 316 16.97 3.31 -39.15
CA ASN A 316 15.94 4.19 -39.67
C ASN A 316 14.89 4.44 -38.56
N ILE A 317 14.57 5.71 -38.35
CA ILE A 317 13.65 6.14 -37.29
C ILE A 317 12.38 6.66 -37.93
N TYR A 318 11.23 6.14 -37.47
CA TYR A 318 9.91 6.47 -38.00
C TYR A 318 9.02 7.01 -36.84
N THR A 319 8.06 7.85 -37.18
CA THR A 319 6.94 8.14 -36.28
C THR A 319 6.06 6.89 -36.11
N VAL A 320 5.18 6.89 -35.10
CA VAL A 320 4.18 5.82 -34.91
C VAL A 320 3.23 5.67 -36.12
N ASN A 321 3.10 6.68 -36.95
CA ASN A 321 2.29 6.67 -38.17
C ASN A 321 3.08 6.21 -39.41
N GLY A 322 4.31 5.70 -39.23
CA GLY A 322 5.14 5.16 -40.30
C GLY A 322 5.91 6.21 -41.15
N GLN A 323 5.86 7.50 -40.78
CA GLN A 323 6.62 8.54 -41.48
C GLN A 323 8.10 8.47 -41.09
N LEU A 324 9.00 8.43 -42.05
CA LEU A 324 10.44 8.42 -41.83
C LEU A 324 10.92 9.76 -41.26
N VAL A 325 11.55 9.73 -40.09
CA VAL A 325 12.10 10.91 -39.39
C VAL A 325 13.60 11.05 -39.65
N ARG A 326 14.35 9.94 -39.59
CA ARG A 326 15.81 9.89 -39.86
C ARG A 326 16.20 8.56 -40.48
N ARG A 327 17.21 8.59 -41.33
CA ARG A 327 17.81 7.40 -41.95
C ARG A 327 19.15 7.08 -41.29
N ASN A 328 19.37 5.81 -40.98
CA ASN A 328 20.62 5.27 -40.47
C ASN A 328 21.27 6.16 -39.40
N SER A 329 20.49 6.51 -38.39
CA SER A 329 20.86 7.50 -37.38
C SER A 329 20.56 6.99 -35.96
N THR A 330 21.10 7.70 -34.97
CA THR A 330 20.78 7.47 -33.55
C THR A 330 19.57 8.29 -33.13
N ALA A 331 19.02 7.96 -31.96
CA ALA A 331 17.91 8.71 -31.35
C ALA A 331 18.35 10.04 -30.72
N ALA A 332 19.64 10.32 -30.64
CA ALA A 332 20.14 11.54 -30.02
C ALA A 332 19.61 12.80 -30.72
N GLY A 333 19.10 13.76 -29.96
CA GLY A 333 18.59 15.03 -30.49
C GLY A 333 17.25 14.94 -31.24
N LEU A 334 16.47 13.87 -31.05
CA LEU A 334 15.04 13.85 -31.41
C LEU A 334 14.24 14.64 -30.38
N ALA A 335 13.16 15.24 -30.82
CA ALA A 335 12.19 15.84 -29.91
C ALA A 335 11.56 14.76 -28.99
N PRO A 336 11.11 15.11 -27.78
CA PRO A 336 10.38 14.19 -26.92
C PRO A 336 9.18 13.58 -27.68
N GLY A 337 9.07 12.24 -27.63
CA GLY A 337 8.02 11.56 -28.40
C GLY A 337 8.26 10.06 -28.51
N VAL A 338 7.32 9.40 -29.21
CA VAL A 338 7.37 7.96 -29.49
C VAL A 338 7.74 7.74 -30.95
N TYR A 339 8.76 6.91 -31.17
CA TYR A 339 9.32 6.57 -32.46
C TYR A 339 9.46 5.07 -32.64
N ILE A 340 9.67 4.62 -33.86
CA ILE A 340 9.98 3.23 -34.21
C ILE A 340 11.35 3.20 -34.90
N MET A 341 12.27 2.38 -34.39
CA MET A 341 13.58 2.20 -34.98
C MET A 341 13.89 0.70 -35.09
N ASN A 342 14.13 0.21 -36.33
CA ASN A 342 14.33 -1.21 -36.61
C ASN A 342 13.22 -2.12 -36.06
N GLY A 343 11.95 -1.68 -36.10
CA GLY A 343 10.81 -2.41 -35.59
C GLY A 343 10.60 -2.32 -34.07
N ILE A 344 11.47 -1.57 -33.37
CA ILE A 344 11.41 -1.43 -31.90
C ILE A 344 10.90 -0.04 -31.55
N LYS A 345 9.97 0.03 -30.60
CA LYS A 345 9.44 1.28 -30.03
C LYS A 345 10.52 1.97 -29.20
N LEU A 346 10.74 3.24 -29.49
CA LEU A 346 11.70 4.11 -28.82
C LEU A 346 10.96 5.28 -28.19
N ILE A 347 11.16 5.53 -26.90
CA ILE A 347 10.61 6.70 -26.20
C ILE A 347 11.75 7.67 -25.96
N VAL A 348 11.62 8.88 -26.52
CA VAL A 348 12.53 10.00 -26.29
C VAL A 348 11.87 10.93 -25.29
N LYS A 349 12.55 11.17 -24.16
CA LYS A 349 12.10 12.03 -23.06
C LYS A 349 12.65 13.44 -23.20
#